data_f4df3f42ca6d53fc81e368b690e9ac52
#
_entry.id   f4df3f42ca6d53fc81e368b690e9ac52
#
_cell.length_a   1.000
_cell.length_b   1.000
_cell.length_c   1.000
_cell.angle_alpha   90.00
_cell.angle_beta   90.00
_cell.angle_gamma   90.00
#
_symmetry.space_group_name_H-M   'P 1'
#
loop_
_entity.id
_entity.type
_entity.pdbx_description
1 polymer ?
#
loop_
_entity_poly.entity_id
_entity_poly.type
_entity_poly.pdbx_seq_one_letter_code
_entity_poly.pdbx_strand_id
1 'polypeptide(L)'
;MQKTDHTFHYHQTFELESGKSLPGFQLRYTTLGRLNASRSNIVWVCHALTGNSDVTSWWSTLFTDDSPFNPNDHFIICVNMLGGCYGSTGPLSINPQTGKLFFHSFPTLTNRDVVKAFDLLREHLGFEKVHTLIGASLGGQQVLEWSISKPEAFEHIIVIATNAFHSPWGIAFNEAQRLAIEADPTWKENDERAGLNGIKAARAIGMLSYRHYTGFAQSQSERSAEVTEDFRAATYQRYQGEKLAKRFNAFTYWLLSKMMDSHNVGRGKESVEEALRAIRAKALVISIDTDILFPPEEQEFLAKHIPDASLKTLSSAYGHDGFLVEFETFKQIIREFYQPTLRKVSV
;
A
#
# COMPACT_ATOMS: atom_id res chain seq x y z
N MET A 1 17.42 -16.30 8.73
CA MET A 1 16.18 -15.52 8.89
C MET A 1 14.98 -16.40 8.55
N GLN A 2 14.07 -16.66 9.49
CA GLN A 2 12.95 -17.57 9.26
C GLN A 2 11.78 -16.78 8.68
N LYS A 3 11.54 -16.93 7.37
CA LYS A 3 10.36 -16.43 6.67
C LYS A 3 9.32 -17.56 6.60
N THR A 4 8.09 -17.31 6.98
CA THR A 4 7.01 -18.30 6.98
C THR A 4 5.75 -17.70 6.38
N ASP A 5 5.13 -18.45 5.49
CA ASP A 5 3.86 -18.10 4.85
C ASP A 5 2.69 -18.79 5.56
N HIS A 6 1.61 -18.08 5.72
CA HIS A 6 0.43 -18.51 6.44
C HIS A 6 -0.86 -18.17 5.67
N THR A 7 -1.95 -18.84 6.04
CA THR A 7 -3.29 -18.49 5.57
C THR A 7 -4.25 -18.45 6.75
N PHE A 8 -4.97 -17.35 6.88
CA PHE A 8 -6.08 -17.18 7.80
C PHE A 8 -7.39 -17.39 7.03
N HIS A 9 -8.32 -18.14 7.59
CA HIS A 9 -9.65 -18.37 7.03
C HIS A 9 -10.71 -17.78 7.93
N TYR A 10 -11.58 -16.94 7.36
CA TYR A 10 -12.75 -16.40 8.02
C TYR A 10 -14.00 -17.02 7.36
N HIS A 11 -14.74 -17.81 8.13
CA HIS A 11 -15.83 -18.65 7.61
C HIS A 11 -17.23 -18.04 7.77
N GLN A 12 -17.32 -16.84 8.37
CA GLN A 12 -18.60 -16.16 8.55
C GLN A 12 -18.85 -15.16 7.41
N THR A 13 -20.10 -14.76 7.22
CA THR A 13 -20.44 -13.66 6.31
C THR A 13 -19.71 -12.40 6.73
N PHE A 14 -19.01 -11.78 5.79
CA PHE A 14 -18.26 -10.56 5.98
C PHE A 14 -18.97 -9.39 5.29
N GLU A 15 -19.60 -8.55 6.12
CA GLU A 15 -20.33 -7.37 5.65
C GLU A 15 -19.36 -6.27 5.25
N LEU A 16 -19.57 -5.71 4.06
CA LEU A 16 -18.78 -4.64 3.45
C LEU A 16 -19.44 -3.27 3.68
N GLU A 17 -18.63 -2.21 3.64
CA GLU A 17 -19.11 -0.83 3.76
C GLU A 17 -20.17 -0.47 2.69
N SER A 18 -20.11 -1.12 1.53
CA SER A 18 -21.08 -0.96 0.44
C SER A 18 -22.46 -1.59 0.71
N GLY A 19 -22.67 -2.27 1.82
CA GLY A 19 -23.86 -3.06 2.12
C GLY A 19 -23.91 -4.43 1.41
N LYS A 20 -22.91 -4.76 0.58
CA LYS A 20 -22.72 -6.11 0.04
C LYS A 20 -21.96 -6.96 1.05
N SER A 21 -21.88 -8.27 0.79
CA SER A 21 -21.15 -9.20 1.66
C SER A 21 -20.30 -10.20 0.87
N LEU A 22 -19.32 -10.76 1.54
CA LEU A 22 -18.60 -11.97 1.12
C LEU A 22 -19.04 -13.12 2.03
N PRO A 23 -19.25 -14.33 1.50
CA PRO A 23 -19.69 -15.49 2.29
C PRO A 23 -18.60 -16.04 3.22
N GLY A 24 -17.45 -15.43 3.20
CA GLY A 24 -16.22 -15.71 3.93
C GLY A 24 -15.04 -15.25 3.10
N PHE A 25 -13.84 -15.29 3.67
CA PHE A 25 -12.61 -14.95 2.96
C PHE A 25 -11.39 -15.66 3.57
N GLN A 26 -10.30 -15.67 2.83
CA GLN A 26 -8.99 -16.00 3.35
C GLN A 26 -8.02 -14.83 3.16
N LEU A 27 -7.07 -14.70 4.08
CA LEU A 27 -5.92 -13.80 3.96
C LEU A 27 -4.63 -14.62 3.94
N ARG A 28 -3.86 -14.47 2.88
CA ARG A 28 -2.49 -14.98 2.81
C ARG A 28 -1.56 -13.94 3.39
N TYR A 29 -0.68 -14.33 4.33
CA TYR A 29 0.27 -13.43 4.96
C TYR A 29 1.62 -14.09 5.18
N THR A 30 2.65 -13.26 5.29
CA THR A 30 4.02 -13.70 5.52
C THR A 30 4.52 -13.12 6.83
N THR A 31 5.21 -13.91 7.64
CA THR A 31 5.87 -13.47 8.85
C THR A 31 7.38 -13.62 8.74
N LEU A 32 8.12 -12.74 9.42
CA LEU A 32 9.56 -12.72 9.47
C LEU A 32 10.02 -12.40 10.89
N GLY A 33 11.05 -13.10 11.39
CA GLY A 33 11.55 -12.91 12.75
C GLY A 33 10.79 -13.71 13.80
N ARG A 34 10.95 -13.33 15.07
CA ARG A 34 10.37 -14.05 16.21
C ARG A 34 9.55 -13.14 17.10
N LEU A 35 8.34 -13.60 17.43
CA LEU A 35 7.49 -12.95 18.41
C LEU A 35 8.09 -13.13 19.81
N ASN A 36 8.29 -12.03 20.55
CA ASN A 36 8.75 -12.10 21.95
C ASN A 36 7.62 -12.53 22.90
N ALA A 37 7.96 -12.92 24.12
CA ALA A 37 7.01 -13.43 25.10
C ALA A 37 5.93 -12.42 25.48
N SER A 38 6.26 -11.13 25.50
CA SER A 38 5.32 -10.04 25.81
C SER A 38 4.50 -9.58 24.58
N ARG A 39 4.79 -10.12 23.38
CA ARG A 39 4.15 -9.75 22.12
C ARG A 39 4.23 -8.24 21.80
N SER A 40 5.28 -7.58 22.29
CA SER A 40 5.49 -6.13 22.17
C SER A 40 6.38 -5.71 21.01
N ASN A 41 6.84 -6.65 20.17
CA ASN A 41 7.80 -6.39 19.08
C ASN A 41 7.21 -6.56 17.68
N ILE A 42 5.91 -6.37 17.53
CA ILE A 42 5.18 -6.60 16.28
C ILE A 42 5.32 -5.39 15.36
N VAL A 43 5.79 -5.60 14.14
CA VAL A 43 5.76 -4.64 13.04
C VAL A 43 4.81 -5.14 11.97
N TRP A 44 3.69 -4.45 11.80
CA TRP A 44 2.70 -4.79 10.78
C TRP A 44 2.87 -3.89 9.56
N VAL A 45 3.10 -4.51 8.41
CA VAL A 45 3.34 -3.81 7.13
C VAL A 45 2.09 -3.89 6.25
N CYS A 46 1.60 -2.73 5.80
CA CYS A 46 0.57 -2.60 4.78
C CYS A 46 1.25 -2.30 3.43
N HIS A 47 1.14 -3.22 2.48
CA HIS A 47 1.81 -3.09 1.18
C HIS A 47 1.08 -2.13 0.22
N ALA A 48 1.81 -1.53 -0.72
CA ALA A 48 1.27 -0.65 -1.75
C ALA A 48 0.47 -1.44 -2.82
N LEU A 49 -0.21 -0.73 -3.75
CA LEU A 49 -1.16 -1.25 -4.74
C LEU A 49 -0.74 -2.57 -5.41
N THR A 50 0.49 -2.66 -5.89
CA THR A 50 1.00 -3.86 -6.58
C THR A 50 2.04 -4.62 -5.76
N GLY A 51 2.15 -4.34 -4.45
CA GLY A 51 2.97 -5.10 -3.51
C GLY A 51 2.38 -6.45 -3.17
N ASN A 52 3.05 -7.17 -2.28
CA ASN A 52 2.61 -8.44 -1.73
C ASN A 52 3.16 -8.63 -0.32
N SER A 53 2.79 -9.74 0.34
CA SER A 53 3.20 -10.01 1.72
C SER A 53 4.69 -10.33 1.90
N ASP A 54 5.43 -10.63 0.83
CA ASP A 54 6.89 -10.82 0.91
C ASP A 54 7.62 -9.48 0.89
N VAL A 55 7.67 -8.83 2.05
CA VAL A 55 8.32 -7.53 2.23
C VAL A 55 9.81 -7.55 1.85
N THR A 56 10.45 -8.71 1.90
CA THR A 56 11.87 -8.85 1.54
C THR A 56 12.12 -8.73 0.03
N SER A 57 11.08 -8.88 -0.79
CA SER A 57 11.17 -8.75 -2.25
C SER A 57 11.13 -7.30 -2.75
N TRP A 58 10.64 -6.34 -1.95
CA TRP A 58 10.46 -4.95 -2.36
C TRP A 58 10.92 -3.90 -1.33
N TRP A 59 11.10 -4.28 -0.06
CA TRP A 59 11.68 -3.45 1.02
C TRP A 59 12.79 -4.17 1.76
N SER A 60 13.58 -5.01 1.06
CA SER A 60 14.58 -5.90 1.65
C SER A 60 15.49 -5.22 2.67
N THR A 61 15.91 -3.99 2.41
CA THR A 61 16.85 -3.24 3.24
C THR A 61 16.27 -2.76 4.58
N LEU A 62 14.95 -2.75 4.77
CA LEU A 62 14.33 -2.42 6.06
C LEU A 62 14.31 -3.59 7.05
N PHE A 63 14.60 -4.80 6.58
CA PHE A 63 14.47 -6.03 7.34
C PHE A 63 15.78 -6.84 7.36
N THR A 64 16.91 -6.16 7.51
CA THR A 64 18.25 -6.73 7.68
C THR A 64 18.74 -6.54 9.12
N ASP A 65 19.86 -7.15 9.49
CA ASP A 65 20.40 -7.10 10.86
C ASP A 65 20.78 -5.68 11.31
N ASP A 66 21.11 -4.79 10.37
CA ASP A 66 21.45 -3.39 10.62
C ASP A 66 20.29 -2.41 10.37
N SER A 67 19.07 -2.91 10.19
CA SER A 67 17.91 -2.08 9.85
C SER A 67 17.05 -1.72 11.07
N PRO A 68 16.21 -0.68 10.96
CA PRO A 68 15.28 -0.30 12.03
C PRO A 68 14.34 -1.43 12.47
N PHE A 69 14.00 -2.34 11.56
CA PHE A 69 13.12 -3.48 11.81
C PHE A 69 13.88 -4.80 11.64
N ASN A 70 15.00 -4.91 12.38
CA ASN A 70 15.80 -6.15 12.42
C ASN A 70 14.93 -7.34 12.86
N PRO A 71 14.84 -8.42 12.07
CA PRO A 71 14.05 -9.61 12.40
C PRO A 71 14.57 -10.43 13.59
N ASN A 72 15.76 -10.14 14.09
CA ASN A 72 16.23 -10.73 15.36
C ASN A 72 15.53 -10.10 16.56
N ASP A 73 15.10 -8.85 16.45
CA ASP A 73 14.47 -8.08 17.51
C ASP A 73 12.95 -7.90 17.30
N HIS A 74 12.50 -7.94 16.05
CA HIS A 74 11.11 -7.69 15.66
C HIS A 74 10.45 -8.92 15.02
N PHE A 75 9.14 -9.01 15.25
CA PHE A 75 8.25 -9.90 14.52
C PHE A 75 7.49 -9.10 13.45
N ILE A 76 7.89 -9.29 12.21
CA ILE A 76 7.34 -8.58 11.07
C ILE A 76 6.20 -9.42 10.47
N ILE A 77 5.05 -8.82 10.24
CA ILE A 77 3.92 -9.41 9.55
C ILE A 77 3.49 -8.51 8.40
N CYS A 78 3.28 -9.08 7.22
CA CYS A 78 2.67 -8.41 6.09
C CYS A 78 1.56 -9.29 5.52
N VAL A 79 0.41 -8.68 5.23
CA VAL A 79 -0.79 -9.39 4.78
C VAL A 79 -1.10 -8.99 3.34
N ASN A 80 -1.31 -9.96 2.45
CA ASN A 80 -1.88 -9.68 1.14
C ASN A 80 -3.32 -9.20 1.33
N MET A 81 -3.61 -7.98 0.87
CA MET A 81 -4.91 -7.36 1.10
C MET A 81 -6.06 -8.16 0.47
N LEU A 82 -7.22 -8.09 1.11
CA LEU A 82 -8.48 -8.59 0.55
C LEU A 82 -8.74 -7.89 -0.80
N GLY A 83 -9.17 -8.63 -1.81
CA GLY A 83 -9.29 -8.14 -3.19
C GLY A 83 -8.01 -8.29 -4.01
N GLY A 84 -6.88 -8.66 -3.38
CA GLY A 84 -5.58 -8.87 -4.02
C GLY A 84 -5.48 -10.18 -4.82
N CYS A 85 -4.34 -10.38 -5.49
CA CYS A 85 -4.09 -11.56 -6.34
C CYS A 85 -2.97 -12.48 -5.82
N TYR A 86 -2.52 -12.29 -4.59
CA TYR A 86 -1.42 -13.06 -3.99
C TYR A 86 -1.92 -14.00 -2.88
N GLY A 87 -3.01 -14.73 -3.16
CA GLY A 87 -3.52 -15.78 -2.28
C GLY A 87 -4.55 -15.34 -1.25
N SER A 88 -4.79 -14.06 -1.03
CA SER A 88 -5.98 -13.56 -0.34
C SER A 88 -7.18 -13.61 -1.28
N THR A 89 -8.39 -13.70 -0.71
CA THR A 89 -9.63 -13.73 -1.51
C THR A 89 -9.75 -12.46 -2.35
N GLY A 90 -9.98 -12.64 -3.66
CA GLY A 90 -10.08 -11.57 -4.65
C GLY A 90 -10.89 -12.01 -5.88
N PRO A 91 -10.90 -11.22 -6.95
CA PRO A 91 -11.72 -11.47 -8.13
C PRO A 91 -11.49 -12.83 -8.80
N LEU A 92 -10.30 -13.39 -8.74
CA LEU A 92 -9.98 -14.72 -9.27
C LEU A 92 -10.06 -15.83 -8.22
N SER A 93 -10.71 -15.59 -7.09
CA SER A 93 -11.05 -16.64 -6.11
C SER A 93 -12.37 -17.31 -6.47
N ILE A 94 -12.51 -18.56 -6.02
CA ILE A 94 -13.78 -19.30 -6.17
C ILE A 94 -14.82 -18.68 -5.22
N ASN A 95 -15.98 -18.32 -5.76
CA ASN A 95 -17.16 -17.98 -4.99
C ASN A 95 -17.77 -19.28 -4.43
N PRO A 96 -17.78 -19.50 -3.10
CA PRO A 96 -18.27 -20.75 -2.52
C PRO A 96 -19.77 -20.97 -2.73
N GLN A 97 -20.55 -19.93 -3.06
CA GLN A 97 -21.97 -20.04 -3.34
C GLN A 97 -22.26 -20.58 -4.74
N THR A 98 -21.37 -20.32 -5.70
CA THR A 98 -21.58 -20.70 -7.11
C THR A 98 -20.62 -21.77 -7.61
N GLY A 99 -19.52 -22.02 -6.90
CA GLY A 99 -18.42 -22.89 -7.32
C GLY A 99 -17.60 -22.37 -8.50
N LYS A 100 -17.81 -21.09 -8.92
CA LYS A 100 -17.12 -20.44 -10.05
C LYS A 100 -16.27 -19.29 -9.52
N LEU A 101 -15.29 -18.82 -10.32
CA LEU A 101 -14.54 -17.62 -10.01
C LEU A 101 -15.46 -16.38 -9.96
N PHE A 102 -15.14 -15.44 -9.09
CA PHE A 102 -15.94 -14.20 -8.98
C PHE A 102 -15.87 -13.33 -10.24
N PHE A 103 -14.68 -13.13 -10.79
CA PHE A 103 -14.44 -12.16 -11.86
C PHE A 103 -15.08 -10.78 -11.54
N HIS A 104 -15.91 -10.26 -12.46
CA HIS A 104 -16.64 -9.00 -12.30
C HIS A 104 -17.72 -9.02 -11.21
N SER A 105 -18.12 -10.20 -10.73
CA SER A 105 -19.09 -10.31 -9.63
C SER A 105 -18.47 -10.08 -8.25
N PHE A 106 -17.13 -9.98 -8.15
CA PHE A 106 -16.48 -9.65 -6.89
C PHE A 106 -16.93 -8.25 -6.42
N PRO A 107 -17.37 -8.10 -5.16
CA PRO A 107 -17.87 -6.81 -4.69
C PRO A 107 -16.77 -5.76 -4.62
N THR A 108 -17.13 -4.50 -4.86
CA THR A 108 -16.23 -3.38 -4.60
C THR A 108 -15.91 -3.28 -3.11
N LEU A 109 -14.64 -3.01 -2.81
CA LEU A 109 -14.13 -2.86 -1.46
C LEU A 109 -13.78 -1.41 -1.17
N THR A 110 -13.66 -1.08 0.10
CA THR A 110 -13.02 0.14 0.60
C THR A 110 -11.80 -0.22 1.45
N ASN A 111 -10.94 0.76 1.76
CA ASN A 111 -9.85 0.55 2.72
C ASN A 111 -10.36 0.11 4.09
N ARG A 112 -11.57 0.54 4.49
CA ARG A 112 -12.22 0.11 5.75
C ARG A 112 -12.53 -1.37 5.76
N ASP A 113 -12.97 -1.93 4.63
CA ASP A 113 -13.21 -3.38 4.51
C ASP A 113 -11.90 -4.15 4.65
N VAL A 114 -10.83 -3.66 4.01
CA VAL A 114 -9.51 -4.30 4.10
C VAL A 114 -8.97 -4.29 5.52
N VAL A 115 -9.00 -3.14 6.21
CA VAL A 115 -8.48 -3.04 7.58
C VAL A 115 -9.36 -3.77 8.59
N LYS A 116 -10.67 -3.85 8.35
CA LYS A 116 -11.57 -4.72 9.13
C LYS A 116 -11.20 -6.20 9.00
N ALA A 117 -10.83 -6.65 7.80
CA ALA A 117 -10.33 -8.01 7.60
C ALA A 117 -8.96 -8.23 8.27
N PHE A 118 -8.07 -7.24 8.24
CA PHE A 118 -6.78 -7.28 8.95
C PHE A 118 -6.97 -7.31 10.47
N ASP A 119 -7.94 -6.60 11.00
CA ASP A 119 -8.24 -6.59 12.43
C ASP A 119 -8.75 -7.94 12.93
N LEU A 120 -9.58 -8.63 12.13
CA LEU A 120 -9.98 -10.01 12.41
C LEU A 120 -8.78 -10.97 12.46
N LEU A 121 -7.80 -10.81 11.59
CA LEU A 121 -6.56 -11.56 11.66
C LEU A 121 -5.73 -11.18 12.89
N ARG A 122 -5.61 -9.90 13.22
CA ARG A 122 -4.89 -9.41 14.42
C ARG A 122 -5.48 -10.03 15.70
N GLU A 123 -6.81 -10.03 15.82
CA GLU A 123 -7.52 -10.65 16.94
C GLU A 123 -7.30 -12.17 16.98
N HIS A 124 -7.38 -12.86 15.84
CA HIS A 124 -7.12 -14.30 15.74
C HIS A 124 -5.70 -14.66 16.20
N LEU A 125 -4.70 -13.82 15.88
CA LEU A 125 -3.32 -14.01 16.33
C LEU A 125 -3.11 -13.63 17.81
N GLY A 126 -4.11 -13.06 18.47
CA GLY A 126 -4.04 -12.59 19.86
C GLY A 126 -3.13 -11.39 20.04
N PHE A 127 -3.02 -10.52 19.03
CA PHE A 127 -2.24 -9.29 19.12
C PHE A 127 -3.10 -8.16 19.66
N GLU A 128 -3.04 -7.92 20.96
CA GLU A 128 -3.76 -6.81 21.60
C GLU A 128 -3.23 -5.47 21.10
N LYS A 129 -1.91 -5.35 21.02
CA LYS A 129 -1.23 -4.13 20.60
C LYS A 129 -0.10 -4.44 19.59
N VAL A 130 0.02 -3.60 18.58
CA VAL A 130 1.05 -3.64 17.56
C VAL A 130 2.04 -2.50 17.84
N HIS A 131 3.32 -2.83 17.96
CA HIS A 131 4.37 -1.84 18.21
C HIS A 131 4.45 -0.80 17.09
N THR A 132 4.45 -1.26 15.83
CA THR A 132 4.51 -0.36 14.67
C THR A 132 3.61 -0.84 13.55
N LEU A 133 2.73 0.03 13.09
CA LEU A 133 1.97 -0.14 11.86
C LEU A 133 2.57 0.77 10.78
N ILE A 134 3.03 0.22 9.67
CA ILE A 134 3.73 0.96 8.62
C ILE A 134 3.13 0.68 7.24
N GLY A 135 2.99 1.72 6.42
CA GLY A 135 2.53 1.60 5.04
C GLY A 135 2.85 2.80 4.18
N ALA A 136 3.02 2.56 2.88
CA ALA A 136 3.25 3.59 1.88
C ALA A 136 2.13 3.60 0.84
N SER A 137 1.82 4.79 0.28
CA SER A 137 0.80 4.92 -0.78
C SER A 137 -0.55 4.35 -0.33
N LEU A 138 -1.16 3.42 -1.07
CA LEU A 138 -2.36 2.67 -0.66
C LEU A 138 -2.20 2.02 0.72
N GLY A 139 -1.01 1.47 1.02
CA GLY A 139 -0.73 0.92 2.35
C GLY A 139 -0.79 1.97 3.46
N GLY A 140 -0.37 3.20 3.17
CA GLY A 140 -0.50 4.34 4.09
C GLY A 140 -1.96 4.74 4.34
N GLN A 141 -2.82 4.68 3.32
CA GLN A 141 -4.27 4.87 3.48
C GLN A 141 -4.88 3.82 4.42
N GLN A 142 -4.42 2.56 4.33
CA GLN A 142 -4.83 1.48 5.24
C GLN A 142 -4.34 1.75 6.68
N VAL A 143 -3.10 2.22 6.85
CA VAL A 143 -2.58 2.62 8.16
C VAL A 143 -3.46 3.68 8.81
N LEU A 144 -3.84 4.73 8.07
CA LEU A 144 -4.72 5.78 8.58
C LEU A 144 -6.11 5.24 8.97
N GLU A 145 -6.79 4.53 8.08
CA GLU A 145 -8.13 3.98 8.37
C GLU A 145 -8.11 3.03 9.58
N TRP A 146 -7.07 2.20 9.72
CA TRP A 146 -6.99 1.26 10.82
C TRP A 146 -6.67 1.94 12.15
N SER A 147 -5.73 2.89 12.16
CA SER A 147 -5.41 3.65 13.37
C SER A 147 -6.54 4.56 13.85
N ILE A 148 -7.40 5.03 12.93
CA ILE A 148 -8.63 5.77 13.29
C ILE A 148 -9.69 4.83 13.85
N SER A 149 -9.88 3.65 13.25
CA SER A 149 -10.91 2.70 13.69
C SER A 149 -10.56 1.95 14.98
N LYS A 150 -9.25 1.80 15.26
CA LYS A 150 -8.70 1.09 16.44
C LYS A 150 -7.59 1.91 17.11
N PRO A 151 -7.89 3.08 17.67
CA PRO A 151 -6.87 4.02 18.15
C PRO A 151 -5.97 3.47 19.25
N GLU A 152 -6.41 2.49 20.03
CA GLU A 152 -5.62 1.88 21.11
C GLU A 152 -4.75 0.69 20.65
N ALA A 153 -4.91 0.23 19.40
CA ALA A 153 -4.25 -0.98 18.92
C ALA A 153 -2.78 -0.77 18.49
N PHE A 154 -2.34 0.48 18.33
CA PHE A 154 -1.02 0.81 17.78
C PHE A 154 -0.26 1.75 18.70
N GLU A 155 1.05 1.47 18.91
CA GLU A 155 1.94 2.38 19.65
C GLU A 155 2.51 3.44 18.71
N HIS A 156 2.94 3.01 17.52
CA HIS A 156 3.52 3.86 16.50
C HIS A 156 2.87 3.60 15.15
N ILE A 157 2.70 4.65 14.37
CA ILE A 157 2.33 4.54 12.95
C ILE A 157 3.37 5.26 12.08
N ILE A 158 3.66 4.68 10.92
CA ILE A 158 4.52 5.30 9.90
C ILE A 158 3.75 5.32 8.60
N VAL A 159 3.42 6.51 8.12
CA VAL A 159 2.68 6.75 6.88
C VAL A 159 3.57 7.48 5.87
N ILE A 160 3.66 6.95 4.66
CA ILE A 160 4.64 7.38 3.67
C ILE A 160 3.95 7.67 2.35
N ALA A 161 4.17 8.86 1.77
CA ALA A 161 3.67 9.22 0.44
C ALA A 161 2.18 8.82 0.26
N THR A 162 1.32 9.34 1.14
CA THR A 162 -0.11 8.97 1.23
C THR A 162 -0.95 10.18 1.65
N ASN A 163 -2.27 10.03 1.70
CA ASN A 163 -3.20 11.12 2.00
C ASN A 163 -4.37 10.69 2.89
N ALA A 164 -5.09 11.65 3.45
CA ALA A 164 -6.30 11.43 4.25
C ALA A 164 -7.54 11.14 3.40
N PHE A 165 -7.56 11.61 2.18
CA PHE A 165 -8.59 11.36 1.16
C PHE A 165 -7.94 11.39 -0.22
N HIS A 166 -8.40 10.53 -1.12
CA HIS A 166 -7.80 10.46 -2.45
C HIS A 166 -8.12 11.70 -3.26
N SER A 167 -7.08 12.36 -3.77
CA SER A 167 -7.24 13.63 -4.47
C SER A 167 -7.91 13.45 -5.85
N PRO A 168 -8.58 14.49 -6.38
CA PRO A 168 -9.09 14.45 -7.76
C PRO A 168 -8.00 14.13 -8.80
N TRP A 169 -6.75 14.54 -8.53
CA TRP A 169 -5.58 14.23 -9.35
C TRP A 169 -5.26 12.73 -9.35
N GLY A 170 -5.20 12.10 -8.18
CA GLY A 170 -4.99 10.65 -8.05
C GLY A 170 -6.14 9.84 -8.67
N ILE A 171 -7.39 10.28 -8.45
CA ILE A 171 -8.58 9.68 -9.07
C ILE A 171 -8.49 9.74 -10.61
N ALA A 172 -8.04 10.87 -11.18
CA ALA A 172 -7.90 11.01 -12.63
C ALA A 172 -6.86 10.05 -13.21
N PHE A 173 -5.71 9.84 -12.53
CA PHE A 173 -4.74 8.82 -12.93
C PHE A 173 -5.31 7.41 -12.84
N ASN A 174 -6.00 7.08 -11.75
CA ASN A 174 -6.61 5.77 -11.58
C ASN A 174 -7.69 5.51 -12.64
N GLU A 175 -8.51 6.50 -12.95
CA GLU A 175 -9.54 6.37 -13.99
C GLU A 175 -8.94 6.18 -15.38
N ALA A 176 -7.89 6.94 -15.74
CA ALA A 176 -7.17 6.74 -17.01
C ALA A 176 -6.63 5.30 -17.14
N GLN A 177 -6.12 4.74 -16.05
CA GLN A 177 -5.64 3.36 -16.01
C GLN A 177 -6.79 2.35 -16.16
N ARG A 178 -7.94 2.59 -15.50
CA ARG A 178 -9.13 1.73 -15.66
C ARG A 178 -9.72 1.78 -17.06
N LEU A 179 -9.81 2.98 -17.65
CA LEU A 179 -10.23 3.14 -19.05
C LEU A 179 -9.35 2.36 -20.02
N ALA A 180 -8.03 2.30 -19.78
CA ALA A 180 -7.12 1.48 -20.57
C ALA A 180 -7.41 -0.02 -20.42
N ILE A 181 -7.76 -0.49 -19.21
CA ILE A 181 -8.19 -1.88 -18.98
C ILE A 181 -9.52 -2.16 -19.66
N GLU A 182 -10.48 -1.27 -19.54
CA GLU A 182 -11.84 -1.41 -20.08
C GLU A 182 -11.88 -1.36 -21.61
N ALA A 183 -10.88 -0.71 -22.24
CA ALA A 183 -10.69 -0.68 -23.68
C ALA A 183 -10.15 -2.01 -24.26
N ASP A 184 -9.65 -2.92 -23.41
CA ASP A 184 -9.21 -4.25 -23.87
C ASP A 184 -10.42 -5.06 -24.35
N PRO A 185 -10.42 -5.59 -25.59
CA PRO A 185 -11.56 -6.33 -26.14
C PRO A 185 -11.99 -7.53 -25.27
N THR A 186 -11.05 -8.13 -24.53
CA THR A 186 -11.31 -9.30 -23.68
C THR A 186 -11.85 -8.95 -22.31
N TRP A 187 -11.86 -7.66 -21.91
CA TRP A 187 -12.19 -7.22 -20.55
C TRP A 187 -13.51 -7.77 -20.01
N LYS A 188 -14.52 -7.93 -20.88
CA LYS A 188 -15.85 -8.43 -20.49
C LYS A 188 -15.95 -9.95 -20.39
N GLU A 189 -14.89 -10.68 -20.72
CA GLU A 189 -14.84 -12.13 -20.66
C GLU A 189 -14.62 -12.62 -19.24
N ASN A 190 -15.19 -13.78 -18.91
CA ASN A 190 -14.92 -14.49 -17.66
C ASN A 190 -13.70 -15.42 -17.85
N ASP A 191 -12.55 -14.84 -18.14
CA ASP A 191 -11.26 -15.51 -18.31
C ASP A 191 -10.21 -14.86 -17.43
N GLU A 192 -9.34 -15.63 -16.81
CA GLU A 192 -8.32 -15.13 -15.87
C GLU A 192 -7.33 -14.15 -16.54
N ARG A 193 -7.19 -14.21 -17.86
CA ARG A 193 -6.32 -13.36 -18.65
C ARG A 193 -7.05 -12.18 -19.31
N ALA A 194 -8.37 -12.04 -19.08
CA ALA A 194 -9.13 -10.92 -19.61
C ALA A 194 -8.51 -9.57 -19.14
N GLY A 195 -8.47 -8.61 -20.04
CA GLY A 195 -7.86 -7.29 -19.80
C GLY A 195 -6.31 -7.30 -19.77
N LEU A 196 -5.64 -8.36 -20.24
CA LEU A 196 -4.18 -8.49 -20.14
C LEU A 196 -3.42 -7.38 -20.86
N ASN A 197 -3.86 -6.95 -22.05
CA ASN A 197 -3.22 -5.83 -22.75
C ASN A 197 -3.62 -4.50 -22.12
N GLY A 198 -4.84 -4.41 -21.59
CA GLY A 198 -5.31 -3.25 -20.83
C GLY A 198 -4.47 -2.98 -19.58
N ILE A 199 -4.12 -4.00 -18.78
CA ILE A 199 -3.28 -3.81 -17.59
C ILE A 199 -1.85 -3.39 -17.96
N LYS A 200 -1.31 -3.82 -19.11
CA LYS A 200 -0.01 -3.36 -19.60
C LYS A 200 -0.04 -1.85 -19.88
N ALA A 201 -1.08 -1.38 -20.56
CA ALA A 201 -1.28 0.04 -20.83
C ALA A 201 -1.54 0.84 -19.53
N ALA A 202 -2.38 0.30 -18.63
CA ALA A 202 -2.62 0.89 -17.32
C ALA A 202 -1.32 1.07 -16.51
N ARG A 203 -0.44 0.05 -16.52
CA ARG A 203 0.87 0.17 -15.86
C ARG A 203 1.75 1.24 -16.47
N ALA A 204 1.75 1.37 -17.80
CA ALA A 204 2.51 2.43 -18.48
C ALA A 204 2.01 3.83 -18.07
N ILE A 205 0.69 4.03 -17.95
CA ILE A 205 0.10 5.28 -17.42
C ILE A 205 0.53 5.49 -15.96
N GLY A 206 0.42 4.47 -15.10
CA GLY A 206 0.82 4.54 -13.70
C GLY A 206 2.29 4.92 -13.52
N MET A 207 3.19 4.41 -14.36
CA MET A 207 4.62 4.74 -14.31
C MET A 207 4.91 6.22 -14.52
N LEU A 208 4.07 6.95 -15.25
CA LEU A 208 4.20 8.41 -15.43
C LEU A 208 3.92 9.17 -14.12
N SER A 209 2.96 8.70 -13.31
CA SER A 209 2.66 9.30 -12.02
C SER A 209 3.63 8.87 -10.91
N TYR A 210 4.29 7.72 -11.05
CA TYR A 210 5.22 7.19 -10.05
C TYR A 210 6.64 7.75 -10.18
N ARG A 211 6.97 8.38 -11.32
CA ARG A 211 8.31 8.90 -11.61
C ARG A 211 8.33 10.41 -11.69
N HIS A 212 9.43 10.99 -11.24
CA HIS A 212 9.68 12.41 -11.44
C HIS A 212 10.41 12.65 -12.76
N TYR A 213 10.10 13.77 -13.42
CA TYR A 213 10.66 14.14 -14.72
C TYR A 213 12.19 14.03 -14.77
N THR A 214 12.89 14.60 -13.77
CA THR A 214 14.36 14.64 -13.75
C THR A 214 14.98 13.24 -13.74
N GLY A 215 14.57 12.38 -12.81
CA GLY A 215 15.07 11.02 -12.70
C GLY A 215 14.71 10.17 -13.91
N PHE A 216 13.51 10.36 -14.48
CA PHE A 216 13.07 9.68 -15.69
C PHE A 216 13.91 10.11 -16.90
N ALA A 217 14.10 11.42 -17.11
CA ALA A 217 14.91 11.97 -18.19
C ALA A 217 16.36 11.47 -18.10
N GLN A 218 16.98 11.53 -16.93
CA GLN A 218 18.36 11.04 -16.74
C GLN A 218 18.51 9.56 -17.08
N SER A 219 17.55 8.72 -16.71
CA SER A 219 17.63 7.27 -16.91
C SER A 219 17.21 6.81 -18.29
N GLN A 220 16.33 7.56 -18.99
CA GLN A 220 15.74 7.15 -20.28
C GLN A 220 16.17 8.00 -21.49
N SER A 221 17.05 8.99 -21.31
CA SER A 221 17.59 9.76 -22.46
C SER A 221 18.35 8.87 -23.43
N GLU A 222 18.20 9.18 -24.71
CA GLU A 222 18.95 8.49 -25.77
C GLU A 222 20.45 8.84 -25.71
N ARG A 223 21.26 7.88 -26.19
CA ARG A 223 22.72 8.06 -26.27
C ARG A 223 23.17 8.75 -27.55
N SER A 224 22.27 8.85 -28.54
CA SER A 224 22.53 9.45 -29.86
C SER A 224 21.31 10.23 -30.31
N ALA A 225 21.52 11.37 -30.96
CA ALA A 225 20.47 12.17 -31.61
C ALA A 225 19.91 11.52 -32.89
N GLU A 226 20.58 10.48 -33.41
CA GLU A 226 20.17 9.78 -34.62
C GLU A 226 19.04 8.77 -34.41
N VAL A 227 18.64 8.53 -33.17
CA VAL A 227 17.54 7.59 -32.84
C VAL A 227 16.22 8.22 -33.26
N THR A 228 15.47 7.56 -34.15
CA THR A 228 14.15 8.00 -34.63
C THR A 228 13.02 7.04 -34.27
N GLU A 229 13.36 5.81 -33.86
CA GLU A 229 12.40 4.76 -33.46
C GLU A 229 12.93 3.99 -32.24
N ASP A 230 12.06 3.21 -31.61
CA ASP A 230 12.38 2.35 -30.45
C ASP A 230 13.09 3.08 -29.30
N PHE A 231 12.66 4.30 -29.02
CA PHE A 231 13.18 5.11 -27.92
C PHE A 231 13.24 4.35 -26.61
N ARG A 232 14.31 4.56 -25.82
CA ARG A 232 14.50 3.93 -24.51
C ARG A 232 13.30 4.15 -23.58
N ALA A 233 12.75 5.36 -23.57
CA ALA A 233 11.55 5.68 -22.79
C ALA A 233 10.35 4.82 -23.21
N ALA A 234 10.12 4.61 -24.51
CA ALA A 234 9.04 3.77 -25.02
C ALA A 234 9.26 2.29 -24.67
N THR A 235 10.49 1.80 -24.83
CA THR A 235 10.86 0.43 -24.46
C THR A 235 10.73 0.18 -22.96
N TYR A 236 11.11 1.15 -22.13
CA TYR A 236 10.91 1.09 -20.68
C TYR A 236 9.43 0.96 -20.29
N GLN A 237 8.54 1.75 -20.89
CA GLN A 237 7.10 1.69 -20.63
C GLN A 237 6.51 0.33 -21.01
N ARG A 238 6.84 -0.20 -22.19
CA ARG A 238 6.42 -1.54 -22.62
C ARG A 238 6.91 -2.61 -21.64
N TYR A 239 8.19 -2.55 -21.25
CA TYR A 239 8.78 -3.47 -20.30
C TYR A 239 8.07 -3.45 -18.93
N GLN A 240 7.73 -2.28 -18.39
CA GLN A 240 7.03 -2.17 -17.12
C GLN A 240 5.61 -2.75 -17.18
N GLY A 241 4.93 -2.56 -18.30
CA GLY A 241 3.63 -3.18 -18.55
C GLY A 241 3.72 -4.71 -18.57
N GLU A 242 4.65 -5.26 -19.37
CA GLU A 242 4.88 -6.71 -19.44
C GLU A 242 5.29 -7.31 -18.08
N LYS A 243 6.16 -6.63 -17.34
CA LYS A 243 6.62 -7.06 -16.03
C LYS A 243 5.46 -7.17 -15.03
N LEU A 244 4.52 -6.21 -15.05
CA LEU A 244 3.35 -6.28 -14.17
C LEU A 244 2.40 -7.38 -14.60
N ALA A 245 2.05 -7.48 -15.88
CA ALA A 245 1.11 -8.45 -16.42
C ALA A 245 1.51 -9.93 -16.18
N LYS A 246 2.79 -10.20 -15.94
CA LYS A 246 3.29 -11.54 -15.58
C LYS A 246 2.92 -11.99 -14.16
N ARG A 247 2.58 -11.05 -13.26
CA ARG A 247 2.37 -11.32 -11.83
C ARG A 247 1.10 -10.71 -11.25
N PHE A 248 0.34 -9.98 -12.05
CA PHE A 248 -0.86 -9.26 -11.60
C PHE A 248 -1.94 -9.37 -12.67
N ASN A 249 -3.20 -9.43 -12.28
CA ASN A 249 -4.33 -9.50 -13.19
C ASN A 249 -5.13 -8.19 -13.25
N ALA A 250 -5.85 -7.98 -14.35
CA ALA A 250 -6.60 -6.77 -14.62
C ALA A 250 -7.76 -6.56 -13.63
N PHE A 251 -8.46 -7.63 -13.22
CA PHE A 251 -9.57 -7.55 -12.28
C PHE A 251 -9.13 -6.99 -10.93
N THR A 252 -8.03 -7.50 -10.39
CA THR A 252 -7.44 -7.02 -9.13
C THR A 252 -6.97 -5.58 -9.27
N TYR A 253 -6.29 -5.22 -10.38
CA TYR A 253 -5.80 -3.86 -10.59
C TYR A 253 -6.96 -2.86 -10.65
N TRP A 254 -7.99 -3.19 -11.41
CA TRP A 254 -9.20 -2.39 -11.53
C TRP A 254 -9.89 -2.19 -10.17
N LEU A 255 -10.09 -3.28 -9.43
CA LEU A 255 -10.73 -3.29 -8.12
C LEU A 255 -9.97 -2.41 -7.10
N LEU A 256 -8.66 -2.64 -6.96
CA LEU A 256 -7.85 -1.94 -5.96
C LEU A 256 -7.66 -0.46 -6.31
N SER A 257 -7.57 -0.09 -7.59
CA SER A 257 -7.55 1.31 -8.00
C SER A 257 -8.89 2.00 -7.70
N LYS A 258 -10.01 1.30 -7.86
CA LYS A 258 -11.35 1.79 -7.49
C LYS A 258 -11.50 1.96 -5.98
N MET A 259 -10.90 1.05 -5.21
CA MET A 259 -10.85 1.15 -3.75
C MET A 259 -10.07 2.39 -3.29
N MET A 260 -8.92 2.70 -3.94
CA MET A 260 -8.16 3.92 -3.66
C MET A 260 -9.00 5.18 -3.89
N ASP A 261 -9.77 5.26 -4.98
CA ASP A 261 -10.61 6.43 -5.27
C ASP A 261 -11.62 6.70 -4.17
N SER A 262 -12.11 5.64 -3.53
CA SER A 262 -13.10 5.74 -2.45
C SER A 262 -12.50 6.15 -1.10
N HIS A 263 -11.17 6.28 -1.00
CA HIS A 263 -10.52 6.61 0.27
C HIS A 263 -10.87 8.01 0.74
N ASN A 264 -11.42 8.09 1.95
CA ASN A 264 -11.67 9.33 2.67
C ASN A 264 -11.90 9.01 4.15
N VAL A 265 -10.93 9.35 5.01
CA VAL A 265 -11.01 9.07 6.45
C VAL A 265 -12.15 9.83 7.13
N GLY A 266 -12.57 10.96 6.54
CA GLY A 266 -13.70 11.78 7.06
C GLY A 266 -15.08 11.22 6.75
N ARG A 267 -15.21 10.17 5.91
CA ARG A 267 -16.51 9.60 5.57
C ARG A 267 -17.22 9.07 6.82
N GLY A 268 -18.42 9.60 7.10
CA GLY A 268 -19.21 9.28 8.32
C GLY A 268 -18.68 9.92 9.61
N LYS A 269 -17.79 10.91 9.48
CA LYS A 269 -17.30 11.78 10.56
C LYS A 269 -17.72 13.23 10.27
N GLU A 270 -17.54 14.13 11.23
CA GLU A 270 -17.81 15.56 11.02
C GLU A 270 -16.87 16.17 9.98
N SER A 271 -15.61 15.76 10.00
CA SER A 271 -14.59 16.20 9.03
C SER A 271 -13.43 15.22 8.95
N VAL A 272 -12.55 15.43 7.96
CA VAL A 272 -11.28 14.72 7.82
C VAL A 272 -10.36 15.00 9.00
N GLU A 273 -10.33 16.24 9.46
CA GLU A 273 -9.50 16.69 10.59
C GLU A 273 -9.96 16.04 11.90
N GLU A 274 -11.28 15.89 12.10
CA GLU A 274 -11.82 15.20 13.27
C GLU A 274 -11.41 13.73 13.25
N ALA A 275 -11.49 13.07 12.09
CA ALA A 275 -11.05 11.69 11.94
C ALA A 275 -9.57 11.52 12.29
N LEU A 276 -8.70 12.40 11.78
CA LEU A 276 -7.25 12.35 12.05
C LEU A 276 -6.92 12.60 13.53
N ARG A 277 -7.67 13.46 14.22
CA ARG A 277 -7.51 13.69 15.68
C ARG A 277 -7.82 12.47 16.53
N ALA A 278 -8.54 11.49 16.00
CA ALA A 278 -8.81 10.24 16.72
C ALA A 278 -7.60 9.32 16.85
N ILE A 279 -6.55 9.54 16.06
CA ILE A 279 -5.30 8.74 16.08
C ILE A 279 -4.55 9.03 17.38
N ARG A 280 -4.24 7.97 18.13
CA ARG A 280 -3.54 8.04 19.42
C ARG A 280 -2.08 7.58 19.36
N ALA A 281 -1.74 6.84 18.32
CA ALA A 281 -0.38 6.37 18.10
C ALA A 281 0.56 7.55 17.80
N LYS A 282 1.81 7.47 18.28
CA LYS A 282 2.86 8.40 17.83
C LYS A 282 3.10 8.18 16.33
N ALA A 283 3.05 9.24 15.54
CA ALA A 283 3.05 9.17 14.09
C ALA A 283 4.33 9.74 13.47
N LEU A 284 4.90 9.00 12.52
CA LEU A 284 5.88 9.50 11.58
C LEU A 284 5.21 9.62 10.21
N VAL A 285 5.16 10.84 9.69
CA VAL A 285 4.67 11.14 8.34
C VAL A 285 5.87 11.43 7.46
N ILE A 286 6.00 10.69 6.35
CA ILE A 286 7.11 10.87 5.40
C ILE A 286 6.56 11.33 4.07
N SER A 287 6.94 12.53 3.64
CA SER A 287 6.71 13.06 2.30
C SER A 287 7.90 12.76 1.39
N ILE A 288 7.69 12.81 0.07
CA ILE A 288 8.75 12.77 -0.94
C ILE A 288 8.67 14.07 -1.74
N ASP A 289 9.75 14.85 -1.76
CA ASP A 289 9.78 16.20 -2.31
C ASP A 289 9.40 16.30 -3.80
N THR A 290 9.57 15.23 -4.55
CA THR A 290 9.28 15.17 -5.99
C THR A 290 8.06 14.31 -6.35
N ASP A 291 7.28 13.87 -5.36
CA ASP A 291 6.08 13.06 -5.59
C ASP A 291 4.96 13.92 -6.19
N ILE A 292 4.55 13.59 -7.42
CA ILE A 292 3.45 14.26 -8.11
C ILE A 292 2.11 13.53 -7.93
N LEU A 293 2.13 12.28 -7.48
CA LEU A 293 0.91 11.49 -7.26
C LEU A 293 0.30 11.79 -5.89
N PHE A 294 1.15 11.87 -4.85
CA PHE A 294 0.81 12.29 -3.50
C PHE A 294 1.75 13.44 -3.10
N PRO A 295 1.46 14.67 -3.56
CA PRO A 295 2.34 15.80 -3.34
C PRO A 295 2.54 16.10 -1.85
N PRO A 296 3.69 16.70 -1.46
CA PRO A 296 4.08 16.93 -0.06
C PRO A 296 3.01 17.60 0.79
N GLU A 297 2.20 18.48 0.21
CA GLU A 297 1.11 19.19 0.88
C GLU A 297 0.08 18.24 1.50
N GLU A 298 -0.13 17.06 0.91
CA GLU A 298 -1.03 16.05 1.47
C GLU A 298 -0.48 15.45 2.75
N GLN A 299 0.84 15.23 2.84
CA GLN A 299 1.49 14.73 4.05
C GLN A 299 1.67 15.84 5.10
N GLU A 300 1.88 17.08 4.71
CA GLU A 300 1.85 18.24 5.60
C GLU A 300 0.48 18.36 6.28
N PHE A 301 -0.60 18.15 5.52
CA PHE A 301 -1.95 18.10 6.06
C PHE A 301 -2.11 16.99 7.11
N LEU A 302 -1.61 15.77 6.85
CA LEU A 302 -1.63 14.68 7.82
C LEU A 302 -0.89 15.05 9.11
N ALA A 303 0.35 15.54 8.98
CA ALA A 303 1.18 15.90 10.13
C ALA A 303 0.60 17.05 10.97
N LYS A 304 -0.14 17.95 10.34
CA LYS A 304 -0.82 19.05 11.00
C LYS A 304 -2.00 18.61 11.87
N HIS A 305 -2.72 17.54 11.45
CA HIS A 305 -3.98 17.16 12.06
C HIS A 305 -3.91 15.89 12.92
N ILE A 306 -2.85 15.09 12.82
CA ILE A 306 -2.58 13.97 13.73
C ILE A 306 -1.91 14.53 15.00
N PRO A 307 -2.44 14.27 16.22
CA PRO A 307 -2.00 14.94 17.44
C PRO A 307 -0.52 14.78 17.80
N ASP A 308 0.04 13.58 17.67
CA ASP A 308 1.47 13.29 17.97
C ASP A 308 2.19 12.87 16.71
N ALA A 309 2.28 13.80 15.76
CA ALA A 309 2.91 13.56 14.46
C ALA A 309 4.21 14.34 14.29
N SER A 310 5.17 13.71 13.63
CA SER A 310 6.38 14.35 13.09
C SER A 310 6.41 14.19 11.57
N LEU A 311 6.71 15.27 10.85
CA LEU A 311 6.91 15.27 9.40
C LEU A 311 8.39 15.19 9.08
N LYS A 312 8.74 14.33 8.14
CA LYS A 312 10.05 14.23 7.52
C LYS A 312 9.90 14.19 6.01
N THR A 313 10.79 14.88 5.30
CA THR A 313 10.81 14.88 3.85
C THR A 313 11.97 14.02 3.34
N LEU A 314 11.66 13.05 2.50
CA LEU A 314 12.64 12.24 1.78
C LEU A 314 12.93 12.94 0.46
N SER A 315 14.18 13.40 0.26
CA SER A 315 14.59 13.95 -1.02
C SER A 315 14.92 12.81 -1.99
N SER A 316 14.29 12.83 -3.15
CA SER A 316 14.47 11.79 -4.17
C SER A 316 14.22 12.32 -5.57
N ALA A 317 15.04 11.92 -6.54
CA ALA A 317 14.80 12.17 -7.96
C ALA A 317 13.79 11.18 -8.59
N TYR A 318 13.27 10.23 -7.81
CA TYR A 318 12.44 9.12 -8.32
C TYR A 318 10.94 9.33 -8.16
N GLY A 319 10.49 10.47 -7.61
CA GLY A 319 9.06 10.74 -7.40
C GLY A 319 8.47 9.79 -6.35
N HIS A 320 7.24 9.38 -6.57
CA HIS A 320 6.50 8.48 -5.67
C HIS A 320 7.27 7.20 -5.31
N ASP A 321 8.03 6.64 -6.25
CA ASP A 321 8.83 5.43 -6.00
C ASP A 321 10.06 5.67 -5.10
N GLY A 322 10.32 6.89 -4.62
CA GLY A 322 11.45 7.23 -3.75
C GLY A 322 11.53 6.35 -2.50
N PHE A 323 10.39 5.99 -1.88
CA PHE A 323 10.38 5.07 -0.72
C PHE A 323 10.82 3.63 -1.05
N LEU A 324 10.90 3.28 -2.34
CA LEU A 324 11.39 1.98 -2.81
C LEU A 324 12.84 2.03 -3.29
N VAL A 325 13.49 3.20 -3.25
CA VAL A 325 14.83 3.41 -3.83
C VAL A 325 15.79 4.06 -2.82
N GLU A 326 15.35 5.07 -2.09
CA GLU A 326 16.20 5.88 -1.18
C GLU A 326 16.36 5.20 0.19
N PHE A 327 16.81 3.95 0.20
CA PHE A 327 16.78 3.09 1.38
C PHE A 327 17.59 3.62 2.57
N GLU A 328 18.78 4.16 2.37
CA GLU A 328 19.65 4.58 3.50
C GLU A 328 19.07 5.80 4.20
N THR A 329 18.63 6.80 3.45
CA THR A 329 17.96 7.98 4.01
C THR A 329 16.67 7.58 4.72
N PHE A 330 15.91 6.67 4.13
CA PHE A 330 14.68 6.16 4.71
C PHE A 330 14.91 5.42 6.03
N LYS A 331 15.91 4.52 6.09
CA LYS A 331 16.33 3.86 7.34
C LYS A 331 16.72 4.86 8.42
N GLN A 332 17.48 5.90 8.05
CA GLN A 332 17.93 6.93 8.98
C GLN A 332 16.74 7.72 9.57
N ILE A 333 15.79 8.12 8.74
CA ILE A 333 14.56 8.81 9.18
C ILE A 333 13.79 7.94 10.21
N ILE A 334 13.64 6.64 9.94
CA ILE A 334 12.95 5.74 10.87
C ILE A 334 13.74 5.57 12.17
N ARG A 335 15.07 5.42 12.11
CA ARG A 335 15.90 5.33 13.33
C ARG A 335 15.75 6.54 14.22
N GLU A 336 15.78 7.75 13.63
CA GLU A 336 15.61 9.01 14.35
C GLU A 336 14.25 9.11 15.05
N PHE A 337 13.20 8.57 14.43
CA PHE A 337 11.86 8.57 15.01
C PHE A 337 11.76 7.79 16.33
N TYR A 338 12.52 6.70 16.47
CA TYR A 338 12.54 5.89 17.69
C TYR A 338 13.54 6.38 18.74
N GLN A 339 14.46 7.29 18.37
CA GLN A 339 15.37 7.86 19.37
C GLN A 339 14.59 8.77 20.33
N PRO A 340 14.90 8.71 21.66
CA PRO A 340 14.32 9.67 22.58
C PRO A 340 14.70 11.08 22.16
N THR A 341 13.73 11.96 22.01
CA THR A 341 13.99 13.38 21.76
C THR A 341 14.76 13.93 22.97
N LEU A 342 16.07 14.13 22.83
CA LEU A 342 16.84 14.87 23.82
C LEU A 342 16.25 16.27 23.87
N ARG A 343 15.38 16.52 24.88
CA ARG A 343 14.93 17.89 25.18
C ARG A 343 16.19 18.70 25.42
N LYS A 344 16.50 19.62 24.51
CA LYS A 344 17.45 20.70 24.80
C LYS A 344 16.89 21.44 25.99
N VAL A 345 17.41 21.15 27.17
CA VAL A 345 17.21 21.99 28.34
C VAL A 345 17.95 23.28 28.00
N SER A 346 17.20 24.31 27.65
CA SER A 346 17.71 25.65 27.54
C SER A 346 18.17 26.07 28.95
N VAL A 347 19.48 26.22 29.14
CA VAL A 347 20.09 26.79 30.30
C VAL A 347 19.92 28.32 30.24
#